data_05040a74363b17f16f769ece127266ee
#
_entry.id   05040a74363b17f16f769ece127266ee
#
_cell.length_a   1.000
_cell.length_b   1.000
_cell.length_c   1.000
_cell.angle_alpha   90.00
_cell.angle_beta   90.00
_cell.angle_gamma   90.00
#
_symmetry.space_group_name_H-M   'P 1'
#
loop_
_entity.id
_entity.type
_entity.pdbx_description
1 polymer ?
#
loop_
_entity_poly.entity_id
_entity_poly.type
_entity_poly.pdbx_seq_one_letter_code
_entity_poly.pdbx_strand_id
1 'polypeptide(L)'
;MSGESIRVTRSVSIPRFEIELRFSRSSGPGGQHAQKSDTRVEAIFEVEGSAALSEAQKRRVFAKAGPVLRAVAQDERSQWRNRELATERLVDSLREALRVPRKRKPTKPSKGSVERRLDAKRRRSNVKRLRRPPPD
;
A
#
# COMPACT_ATOMS: atom_id res chain seq x y z
N MET A 1 -22.83 -23.51 4.39
CA MET A 1 -23.30 -22.14 4.21
C MET A 1 -22.16 -21.29 3.68
N SER A 2 -22.34 -20.74 2.53
CA SER A 2 -21.40 -19.77 2.01
C SER A 2 -21.59 -18.46 2.78
N GLY A 3 -20.71 -18.18 3.74
CA GLY A 3 -20.66 -16.88 4.37
C GLY A 3 -20.36 -15.81 3.31
N GLU A 4 -20.71 -14.58 3.60
CA GLU A 4 -20.37 -13.47 2.73
C GLU A 4 -18.87 -13.42 2.48
N SER A 5 -18.49 -13.28 1.23
CA SER A 5 -17.09 -13.11 0.83
C SER A 5 -16.84 -11.68 0.39
N ILE A 6 -15.66 -11.18 0.71
CA ILE A 6 -15.23 -9.86 0.30
C ILE A 6 -14.22 -10.01 -0.83
N ARG A 7 -14.49 -9.41 -1.96
CA ARG A 7 -13.60 -9.45 -3.10
C ARG A 7 -12.41 -8.53 -2.89
N VAL A 8 -11.21 -9.09 -2.91
CA VAL A 8 -9.96 -8.35 -2.76
C VAL A 8 -9.35 -8.01 -4.11
N THR A 9 -9.19 -9.06 -4.95
CA THR A 9 -8.70 -8.91 -6.34
C THR A 9 -9.60 -9.75 -7.26
N ARG A 10 -9.32 -9.76 -8.56
CA ARG A 10 -10.06 -10.60 -9.50
C ARG A 10 -10.02 -12.08 -9.14
N SER A 11 -8.90 -12.54 -8.56
CA SER A 11 -8.67 -13.95 -8.25
C SER A 11 -8.79 -14.27 -6.76
N VAL A 12 -8.91 -13.28 -5.89
CA VAL A 12 -8.94 -13.48 -4.45
C VAL A 12 -10.21 -12.89 -3.85
N SER A 13 -10.94 -13.72 -3.13
CA SER A 13 -12.07 -13.30 -2.29
C SER A 13 -11.88 -13.94 -0.93
N ILE A 14 -12.05 -13.17 0.13
CA ILE A 14 -11.87 -13.63 1.50
C ILE A 14 -13.23 -13.80 2.16
N PRO A 15 -13.51 -14.94 2.80
CA PRO A 15 -14.70 -15.07 3.63
C PRO A 15 -14.64 -14.09 4.81
N ARG A 16 -15.76 -13.47 5.14
CA ARG A 16 -15.82 -12.51 6.26
C ARG A 16 -15.37 -13.13 7.59
N PHE A 17 -15.60 -14.42 7.79
CA PHE A 17 -15.22 -15.09 9.04
C PHE A 17 -13.69 -15.18 9.23
N GLU A 18 -12.89 -15.02 8.19
CA GLU A 18 -11.43 -14.98 8.31
C GLU A 18 -10.94 -13.66 8.88
N ILE A 19 -11.78 -12.63 8.88
CA ILE A 19 -11.46 -11.33 9.47
C ILE A 19 -12.03 -11.28 10.88
N GLU A 20 -11.14 -11.21 11.87
CA GLU A 20 -11.53 -11.01 13.27
C GLU A 20 -11.79 -9.53 13.51
N LEU A 21 -12.87 -9.22 14.17
CA LEU A 21 -13.23 -7.86 14.56
C LEU A 21 -13.14 -7.73 16.08
N ARG A 22 -12.39 -6.75 16.53
CA ARG A 22 -12.28 -6.39 17.95
C ARG A 22 -12.83 -5.01 18.16
N PHE A 23 -13.59 -4.85 19.24
CA PHE A 23 -14.26 -3.61 19.57
C PHE A 23 -13.66 -3.03 20.85
N SER A 24 -13.48 -1.72 20.88
CA SER A 24 -12.98 -1.00 22.04
C SER A 24 -13.52 0.41 22.03
N ARG A 25 -13.26 1.15 23.09
CA ARG A 25 -13.64 2.57 23.16
C ARG A 25 -12.71 3.38 22.29
N SER A 26 -13.27 4.38 21.60
CA SER A 26 -12.45 5.28 20.81
C SER A 26 -11.55 6.11 21.71
N SER A 27 -10.34 6.39 21.25
CA SER A 27 -9.37 7.24 21.96
C SER A 27 -9.56 8.70 21.54
N GLY A 28 -9.18 9.62 22.42
CA GLY A 28 -9.19 11.05 22.18
C GLY A 28 -10.31 11.80 22.89
N PRO A 29 -10.34 13.12 22.79
CA PRO A 29 -11.39 13.93 23.41
C PRO A 29 -12.73 13.64 22.75
N GLY A 30 -13.70 13.20 23.56
CA GLY A 30 -15.04 12.89 23.09
C GLY A 30 -16.05 13.11 24.19
N GLY A 31 -17.32 13.25 23.82
CA GLY A 31 -18.42 13.35 24.76
C GLY A 31 -18.72 12.03 25.45
N GLN A 32 -19.83 11.96 26.18
CA GLN A 32 -20.26 10.75 26.91
C GLN A 32 -20.41 9.53 25.99
N HIS A 33 -20.80 9.73 24.75
CA HIS A 33 -20.94 8.64 23.78
C HIS A 33 -19.60 7.93 23.53
N ALA A 34 -18.52 8.69 23.33
CA ALA A 34 -17.19 8.15 23.10
C ALA A 34 -16.65 7.40 24.32
N GLN A 35 -17.05 7.80 25.53
CA GLN A 35 -16.64 7.16 26.78
C GLN A 35 -17.45 5.91 27.13
N LYS A 36 -18.70 5.81 26.67
CA LYS A 36 -19.61 4.72 27.04
C LYS A 36 -19.81 3.67 25.95
N SER A 37 -19.49 3.98 24.71
CA SER A 37 -19.75 3.10 23.56
C SER A 37 -18.43 2.61 22.93
N ASP A 38 -18.38 1.30 22.67
CA ASP A 38 -17.25 0.67 21.97
C ASP A 38 -17.39 0.92 20.47
N THR A 39 -16.98 2.12 20.04
CA THR A 39 -17.09 2.53 18.63
C THR A 39 -15.81 2.29 17.82
N ARG A 40 -14.69 2.12 18.49
CA ARG A 40 -13.43 1.78 17.81
C ARG A 40 -13.44 0.32 17.39
N VAL A 41 -13.16 0.06 16.13
CA VAL A 41 -13.13 -1.28 15.56
C VAL A 41 -11.75 -1.57 15.01
N GLU A 42 -11.19 -2.72 15.37
CA GLU A 42 -9.94 -3.23 14.83
C GLU A 42 -10.25 -4.50 14.02
N ALA A 43 -9.89 -4.53 12.76
CA ALA A 43 -10.01 -5.70 11.89
C ALA A 43 -8.64 -6.39 11.82
N ILE A 44 -8.64 -7.71 11.99
CA ILE A 44 -7.43 -8.52 12.05
C ILE A 44 -7.56 -9.68 11.08
N PHE A 45 -6.52 -9.91 10.29
CA PHE A 45 -6.47 -11.00 9.32
C PHE A 45 -5.16 -11.76 9.47
N GLU A 46 -5.24 -13.05 9.74
CA GLU A 46 -4.08 -13.94 9.82
C GLU A 46 -3.81 -14.56 8.45
N VAL A 47 -2.62 -14.28 7.91
CA VAL A 47 -2.24 -14.70 6.56
C VAL A 47 -2.11 -16.22 6.46
N GLU A 48 -1.41 -16.86 7.40
CA GLU A 48 -1.16 -18.30 7.36
C GLU A 48 -2.43 -19.13 7.49
N GLY A 49 -3.37 -18.67 8.31
CA GLY A 49 -4.63 -19.38 8.54
C GLY A 49 -5.65 -19.25 7.44
N SER A 50 -5.39 -18.46 6.41
CA SER A 50 -6.36 -18.21 5.35
C SER A 50 -6.43 -19.38 4.36
N ALA A 51 -7.64 -19.83 4.11
CA ALA A 51 -7.92 -20.81 3.05
C ALA A 51 -8.11 -20.13 1.68
N ALA A 52 -8.26 -18.81 1.67
CA ALA A 52 -8.52 -18.04 0.46
C ALA A 52 -7.25 -17.69 -0.33
N LEU A 53 -6.09 -17.74 0.32
CA LEU A 53 -4.80 -17.42 -0.29
C LEU A 53 -4.01 -18.67 -0.64
N SER A 54 -3.38 -18.68 -1.80
CA SER A 54 -2.42 -19.73 -2.17
C SER A 54 -1.10 -19.54 -1.42
N GLU A 55 -0.26 -20.57 -1.40
CA GLU A 55 1.04 -20.48 -0.73
C GLU A 55 1.92 -19.35 -1.28
N ALA A 56 1.90 -19.14 -2.59
CA ALA A 56 2.63 -18.05 -3.22
C ALA A 56 2.10 -16.68 -2.79
N GLN A 57 0.77 -16.54 -2.68
CA GLN A 57 0.12 -15.32 -2.22
C GLN A 57 0.43 -15.05 -0.75
N LYS A 58 0.39 -16.08 0.09
CA LYS A 58 0.76 -15.97 1.52
C LYS A 58 2.20 -15.47 1.68
N ARG A 59 3.14 -16.03 0.92
CA ARG A 59 4.54 -15.60 0.95
C ARG A 59 4.68 -14.14 0.54
N ARG A 60 3.95 -13.73 -0.49
CA ARG A 60 3.98 -12.34 -0.98
C ARG A 60 3.46 -11.35 0.06
N VAL A 61 2.34 -11.68 0.68
CA VAL A 61 1.76 -10.85 1.74
C VAL A 61 2.67 -10.80 2.96
N PHE A 62 3.19 -11.95 3.37
CA PHE A 62 4.11 -12.05 4.49
C PHE A 62 5.35 -11.15 4.29
N ALA A 63 5.92 -11.16 3.09
CA ALA A 63 7.12 -10.37 2.79
C ALA A 63 6.88 -8.85 2.86
N LYS A 64 5.67 -8.40 2.52
CA LYS A 64 5.33 -6.97 2.49
C LYS A 64 4.67 -6.46 3.77
N ALA A 65 3.85 -7.27 4.41
CA ALA A 65 2.99 -6.84 5.52
C ALA A 65 3.16 -7.69 6.78
N GLY A 66 3.90 -8.79 6.72
CA GLY A 66 4.08 -9.69 7.84
C GLY A 66 2.97 -10.73 7.98
N PRO A 67 2.97 -11.49 9.09
CA PRO A 67 2.04 -12.61 9.28
C PRO A 67 0.60 -12.19 9.57
N VAL A 68 0.39 -10.97 10.05
CA VAL A 68 -0.93 -10.48 10.46
C VAL A 68 -1.14 -9.07 9.92
N LEU A 69 -2.28 -8.86 9.25
CA LEU A 69 -2.70 -7.51 8.85
C LEU A 69 -3.72 -6.98 9.84
N ARG A 70 -3.60 -5.71 10.18
CA ARG A 70 -4.50 -5.01 11.09
C ARG A 70 -4.92 -3.69 10.49
N ALA A 71 -6.18 -3.34 10.70
CA ALA A 71 -6.71 -2.04 10.33
C ALA A 71 -7.65 -1.55 11.42
N VAL A 72 -7.60 -0.26 11.72
CA VAL A 72 -8.39 0.35 12.78
C VAL A 72 -9.27 1.43 12.18
N ALA A 73 -10.49 1.52 12.67
CA ALA A 73 -11.41 2.61 12.35
C ALA A 73 -12.09 3.10 13.62
N GLN A 74 -11.99 4.40 13.85
CA GLN A 74 -12.66 5.09 14.95
C GLN A 74 -13.18 6.48 14.51
N ASP A 75 -13.25 6.68 13.21
CA ASP A 75 -13.55 7.97 12.58
C ASP A 75 -15.02 8.35 12.75
N GLU A 76 -15.89 7.36 12.80
CA GLU A 76 -17.33 7.56 12.88
C GLU A 76 -17.87 7.32 14.31
N ARG A 77 -19.02 7.88 14.60
CA ARG A 77 -19.71 7.63 15.88
C ARG A 77 -20.40 6.27 15.90
N SER A 78 -20.74 5.73 14.73
CA SER A 78 -21.42 4.44 14.60
C SER A 78 -20.42 3.31 14.59
N GLN A 79 -20.58 2.33 15.48
CA GLN A 79 -19.79 1.12 15.50
C GLN A 79 -19.90 0.36 14.17
N TRP A 80 -21.12 0.30 13.62
CA TRP A 80 -21.36 -0.40 12.36
C TRP A 80 -20.59 0.23 11.20
N ARG A 81 -20.56 1.55 11.11
CA ARG A 81 -19.78 2.26 10.09
C ARG A 81 -18.29 2.04 10.26
N ASN A 82 -17.81 2.03 11.49
CA ASN A 82 -16.40 1.73 11.79
C ASN A 82 -16.05 0.29 11.45
N ARG A 83 -16.95 -0.67 11.62
CA ARG A 83 -16.76 -2.05 11.18
C ARG A 83 -16.53 -2.13 9.68
N GLU A 84 -17.39 -1.50 8.90
CA GLU A 84 -17.25 -1.46 7.44
C GLU A 84 -15.97 -0.75 7.02
N LEU A 85 -15.66 0.36 7.66
CA LEU A 85 -14.44 1.13 7.36
C LEU A 85 -13.16 0.37 7.70
N ALA A 86 -13.11 -0.29 8.85
CA ALA A 86 -11.96 -1.11 9.24
C ALA A 86 -11.76 -2.29 8.28
N THR A 87 -12.84 -2.95 7.90
CA THR A 87 -12.82 -4.03 6.94
C THR A 87 -12.32 -3.55 5.57
N GLU A 88 -12.80 -2.42 5.10
CA GLU A 88 -12.38 -1.81 3.84
C GLU A 88 -10.89 -1.47 3.85
N ARG A 89 -10.42 -0.87 4.92
CA ARG A 89 -8.99 -0.54 5.10
C ARG A 89 -8.11 -1.78 5.12
N LEU A 90 -8.57 -2.86 5.77
CA LEU A 90 -7.88 -4.13 5.78
C LEU A 90 -7.79 -4.74 4.39
N VAL A 91 -8.89 -4.74 3.65
CA VAL A 91 -8.97 -5.25 2.28
C VAL A 91 -8.03 -4.45 1.35
N ASP A 92 -7.99 -3.13 1.49
CA ASP A 92 -7.09 -2.28 0.71
C ASP A 92 -5.62 -2.60 1.00
N SER A 93 -5.28 -2.82 2.28
CA SER A 93 -3.93 -3.21 2.69
C SER A 93 -3.55 -4.57 2.11
N LEU A 94 -4.47 -5.53 2.13
CA LEU A 94 -4.25 -6.86 1.57
C LEU A 94 -4.10 -6.81 0.06
N ARG A 95 -4.91 -6.00 -0.61
CA ARG A 95 -4.83 -5.80 -2.06
C ARG A 95 -3.47 -5.26 -2.45
N GLU A 96 -2.98 -4.26 -1.73
CA GLU A 96 -1.65 -3.69 -1.98
C GLU A 96 -0.54 -4.71 -1.72
N ALA A 97 -0.66 -5.51 -0.66
CA ALA A 97 0.30 -6.56 -0.34
C ALA A 97 0.33 -7.69 -1.40
N LEU A 98 -0.81 -7.98 -2.01
CA LEU A 98 -0.93 -9.00 -3.06
C LEU A 98 -0.43 -8.50 -4.43
N ARG A 99 -0.29 -7.19 -4.59
CA ARG A 99 0.10 -6.59 -5.85
C ARG A 99 1.49 -7.05 -6.27
N VAL A 100 1.58 -7.57 -7.50
CA VAL A 100 2.87 -7.91 -8.11
C VAL A 100 3.36 -6.67 -8.87
N PRO A 101 4.49 -6.08 -8.46
CA PRO A 101 5.01 -4.94 -9.20
C PRO A 101 5.41 -5.36 -10.61
N ARG A 102 5.03 -4.55 -11.58
CA ARG A 102 5.40 -4.78 -12.97
C ARG A 102 6.91 -4.61 -13.10
N LYS A 103 7.57 -5.62 -13.69
CA LYS A 103 9.01 -5.55 -13.94
C LYS A 103 9.31 -4.35 -14.83
N ARG A 104 10.15 -3.46 -14.34
CA ARG A 104 10.59 -2.31 -15.13
C ARG A 104 11.48 -2.80 -16.26
N LYS A 105 11.11 -2.44 -17.47
CA LYS A 105 11.99 -2.67 -18.63
C LYS A 105 13.01 -1.54 -18.66
N PRO A 106 14.32 -1.86 -18.81
CA PRO A 106 15.31 -0.82 -18.96
C PRO A 106 15.00 -0.04 -20.25
N THR A 107 14.94 1.26 -20.13
CA THR A 107 14.72 2.16 -21.27
C THR A 107 16.04 2.80 -21.64
N LYS A 108 16.29 2.96 -22.94
CA LYS A 108 17.43 3.72 -23.43
C LYS A 108 17.08 5.21 -23.39
N PRO A 109 18.10 6.10 -23.18
CA PRO A 109 17.86 7.53 -23.32
C PRO A 109 17.32 7.85 -24.71
N SER A 110 16.42 8.82 -24.80
CA SER A 110 15.88 9.28 -26.09
C SER A 110 16.97 9.95 -26.93
N LYS A 111 16.82 9.94 -28.24
CA LYS A 111 17.72 10.65 -29.16
C LYS A 111 17.90 12.10 -28.76
N GLY A 112 16.77 12.80 -28.48
CA GLY A 112 16.82 14.21 -28.06
C GLY A 112 17.59 14.43 -26.77
N SER A 113 17.46 13.51 -25.81
CA SER A 113 18.20 13.57 -24.53
C SER A 113 19.71 13.42 -24.76
N VAL A 114 20.11 12.47 -25.62
CA VAL A 114 21.53 12.24 -25.99
C VAL A 114 22.10 13.48 -26.69
N GLU A 115 21.35 14.04 -27.64
CA GLU A 115 21.77 15.26 -28.35
C GLU A 115 21.95 16.45 -27.41
N ARG A 116 21.01 16.66 -26.52
CA ARG A 116 21.10 17.73 -25.51
C ARG A 116 22.33 17.57 -24.63
N ARG A 117 22.61 16.34 -24.20
CA ARG A 117 23.80 16.05 -23.40
C ARG A 117 25.09 16.31 -24.16
N LEU A 118 25.15 15.90 -25.44
CA LEU A 118 26.31 16.14 -26.30
C LEU A 118 26.51 17.63 -26.56
N ASP A 119 25.45 18.37 -26.81
CA ASP A 119 25.51 19.84 -27.02
C ASP A 119 26.01 20.54 -25.77
N ALA A 120 25.53 20.18 -24.60
CA ALA A 120 26.01 20.75 -23.34
C ALA A 120 27.50 20.44 -23.13
N LYS A 121 27.94 19.25 -23.49
CA LYS A 121 29.35 18.85 -23.41
C LYS A 121 30.22 19.63 -24.36
N ARG A 122 29.75 19.88 -25.59
CA ARG A 122 30.44 20.72 -26.58
C ARG A 122 30.61 22.18 -26.09
N ARG A 123 29.52 22.75 -25.55
CA ARG A 123 29.55 24.12 -25.00
C ARG A 123 30.59 24.25 -23.89
N ARG A 124 30.64 23.30 -22.95
CA ARG A 124 31.64 23.30 -21.89
C ARG A 124 33.05 23.16 -22.42
N SER A 125 33.26 22.33 -23.41
CA SER A 125 34.54 22.13 -24.08
C SER A 125 35.01 23.43 -24.74
N ASN A 126 34.12 24.12 -25.45
CA ASN A 126 34.43 25.41 -26.11
C ASN A 126 34.77 26.49 -25.07
N VAL A 127 34.06 26.57 -23.97
CA VAL A 127 34.37 27.52 -22.89
C VAL A 127 35.73 27.23 -22.29
N LYS A 128 36.09 26.01 -22.07
CA LYS A 128 37.41 25.61 -21.57
C LYS A 128 38.53 25.98 -22.57
N ARG A 129 38.29 25.78 -23.87
CA ARG A 129 39.23 26.12 -24.91
C ARG A 129 39.54 27.64 -24.94
N LEU A 130 38.48 28.45 -24.79
CA LEU A 130 38.60 29.90 -24.74
C LEU A 130 39.34 30.42 -23.51
N ARG A 131 39.39 29.65 -22.43
CA ARG A 131 40.10 30.00 -21.19
C ARG A 131 41.59 29.71 -21.23
N ARG A 132 42.07 28.95 -22.22
CA ARG A 132 43.51 28.67 -22.35
C ARG A 132 44.22 29.91 -22.83
N PRO A 133 45.38 30.25 -22.24
CA PRO A 133 46.18 31.36 -22.77
C PRO A 133 46.66 31.01 -24.18
N PRO A 134 46.77 31.99 -25.08
CA PRO A 134 47.25 31.72 -26.42
C PRO A 134 48.69 31.20 -26.38
N PRO A 135 49.05 30.26 -27.27
CA PRO A 135 50.43 29.76 -27.35
C PRO A 135 51.36 30.90 -27.77
N ASP A 136 52.50 30.94 -27.11
CA ASP A 136 53.54 31.91 -27.44
C ASP A 136 54.13 31.69 -28.84
#